data_fa3323d4c0819bad0907857d504b4c4d
#
_entry.id   fa3323d4c0819bad0907857d504b4c4d
#
_cell.length_a   1.000
_cell.length_b   1.000
_cell.length_c   1.000
_cell.angle_alpha   90.00
_cell.angle_beta   90.00
_cell.angle_gamma   90.00
#
_symmetry.space_group_name_H-M   'P 1'
#
loop_
_entity.id
_entity.type
_entity.pdbx_description
1 polymer ?
#
loop_
_entity_poly.entity_id
_entity_poly.type
_entity_poly.pdbx_seq_one_letter_code
_entity_poly.pdbx_strand_id
1 'polypeptide(L)' 'MKKKTKLHFDQLQLKLDQIIQQTNNSEKIDFYSLLDEMSVYYSLTTEELLTRGFRKAYRQAIEGV' A
#
# COMPACT_ATOMS: atom_id res chain seq x y z
N MET A 1 9.60 24.95 -3.53
CA MET A 1 9.56 24.32 -3.07
C MET A 1 8.92 23.43 -3.33
N LYS A 2 8.95 22.57 -3.30
CA LYS A 2 8.47 21.65 -3.52
C LYS A 2 7.99 21.03 -2.62
N LYS A 3 7.24 20.47 -2.59
CA LYS A 3 6.87 19.89 -1.69
C LYS A 3 6.91 18.53 -1.84
N LYS A 4 7.38 17.79 -0.99
CA LYS A 4 7.40 16.48 -1.02
C LYS A 4 6.10 16.00 -0.63
N THR A 5 5.54 15.08 -1.25
CA THR A 5 4.28 14.47 -0.88
C THR A 5 4.44 13.68 0.39
N LYS A 6 3.58 13.99 1.36
CA LYS A 6 3.63 13.24 2.56
C LYS A 6 2.65 12.13 2.47
N LEU A 7 3.08 10.92 2.67
CA LEU A 7 2.21 9.75 2.64
C LEU A 7 1.81 9.38 4.04
N HIS A 8 0.55 9.62 4.37
CA HIS A 8 0.04 9.26 5.68
C HIS A 8 -0.46 7.82 5.66
N PHE A 9 -0.46 7.21 6.84
CA PHE A 9 -0.92 5.83 6.96
C PHE A 9 -2.34 5.67 6.41
N ASP A 10 -3.20 6.63 6.69
CA ASP A 10 -4.58 6.53 6.22
C ASP A 10 -4.66 6.49 4.70
N GLN A 11 -3.83 7.27 4.04
CA GLN A 11 -3.82 7.28 2.59
C GLN A 11 -3.31 5.95 2.05
N LEU A 12 -2.29 5.43 2.69
CA LEU A 12 -1.73 4.15 2.28
C LEU A 12 -2.75 3.05 2.42
N GLN A 13 -3.47 3.04 3.53
CA GLN A 13 -4.48 2.03 3.77
C GLN A 13 -5.62 2.14 2.77
N LEU A 14 -6.05 3.36 2.49
CA LEU A 14 -7.14 3.57 1.55
C LEU A 14 -6.75 3.06 0.16
N LYS A 15 -5.53 3.35 -0.24
CA LYS A 15 -5.07 2.89 -1.54
C LYS A 15 -5.03 1.37 -1.61
N LEU A 16 -4.54 0.74 -0.55
CA LEU A 16 -4.51 -0.70 -0.50
C LEU A 16 -5.91 -1.28 -0.53
N ASP A 17 -6.84 -0.67 0.20
CA ASP A 17 -8.22 -1.14 0.18
C ASP A 17 -8.78 -1.09 -1.23
N GLN A 18 -8.50 -0.01 -1.95
CA GLN A 18 -9.00 0.14 -3.30
C GLN A 18 -8.45 -0.93 -4.22
N ILE A 19 -7.16 -1.17 -4.12
CA ILE A 19 -6.54 -2.18 -4.97
C ILE A 19 -7.12 -3.55 -4.70
N ILE A 20 -7.28 -3.89 -3.44
CA ILE A 20 -7.78 -5.19 -3.06
C ILE A 20 -9.24 -5.36 -3.48
N GLN A 21 -10.02 -4.32 -3.33
CA GLN A 21 -11.42 -4.40 -3.71
C GLN A 21 -11.59 -4.53 -5.22
N GLN A 22 -10.68 -3.97 -5.98
CA GLN A 22 -10.77 -4.06 -7.43
C GLN A 22 -10.27 -5.39 -7.95
N THR A 23 -9.62 -6.15 -7.11
CA THR A 23 -9.09 -7.45 -7.50
C THR A 23 -10.12 -8.51 -7.16
N ASN A 24 -10.59 -9.23 -8.17
CA ASN A 24 -11.59 -10.26 -7.94
C ASN A 24 -11.05 -11.48 -7.28
N ASN A 25 -9.76 -11.69 -7.40
CA ASN A 25 -9.15 -12.89 -6.85
C ASN A 25 -8.11 -12.49 -5.84
N SER A 26 -8.52 -12.43 -4.59
CA SER A 26 -7.62 -12.00 -3.53
C SER A 26 -6.47 -12.98 -3.29
N GLU A 27 -6.61 -14.19 -3.78
CA GLU A 27 -5.53 -15.16 -3.62
C GLU A 27 -4.30 -14.75 -4.40
N LYS A 28 -4.49 -13.92 -5.41
CA LYS A 28 -3.37 -13.49 -6.22
C LYS A 28 -2.72 -12.24 -5.67
N ILE A 29 -3.27 -11.68 -4.62
CA ILE A 29 -2.68 -10.49 -4.02
C ILE A 29 -1.52 -10.92 -3.17
N ASP A 30 -0.35 -10.44 -3.52
CA ASP A 30 0.87 -10.80 -2.85
C ASP A 30 1.46 -9.59 -2.16
N PHE A 31 1.92 -9.78 -0.93
CA PHE A 31 2.48 -8.69 -0.15
C PHE A 31 3.59 -7.97 -0.91
N TYR A 32 4.52 -8.73 -1.45
CA TYR A 32 5.66 -8.11 -2.12
C TYR A 32 5.28 -7.47 -3.44
N SER A 33 4.29 -8.05 -4.12
CA SER A 33 3.83 -7.46 -5.36
C SER A 33 3.19 -6.10 -5.10
N LEU A 34 2.37 -6.02 -4.07
CA LEU A 34 1.76 -4.75 -3.71
C LEU A 34 2.79 -3.75 -3.23
N LEU A 35 3.75 -4.24 -2.46
CA LEU A 35 4.82 -3.38 -1.96
C LEU A 35 5.56 -2.72 -3.12
N ASP A 36 5.90 -3.52 -4.11
CA ASP A 36 6.61 -3.02 -5.26
C ASP A 36 5.75 -2.05 -6.07
N GLU A 37 4.49 -2.38 -6.25
CA GLU A 37 3.59 -1.53 -7.01
C GLU A 37 3.42 -0.19 -6.33
N MET A 38 3.24 -0.19 -5.02
CA MET A 38 3.07 1.04 -4.27
C MET A 38 4.35 1.86 -4.25
N SER A 39 5.48 1.16 -4.24
CA SER A 39 6.77 1.83 -4.29
C SER A 39 6.88 2.67 -5.55
N VAL A 40 6.49 2.10 -6.67
CA VAL A 40 6.53 2.81 -7.94
C VAL A 40 5.48 3.93 -7.95
N TYR A 41 4.30 3.61 -7.47
CA TYR A 41 3.20 4.57 -7.51
C TYR A 41 3.53 5.85 -6.73
N TYR A 42 4.14 5.70 -5.56
CA TYR A 42 4.45 6.85 -4.74
C TYR A 42 5.89 7.35 -4.89
N SER A 43 6.67 6.68 -5.71
CA SER A 43 8.07 7.02 -5.89
C SER A 43 8.83 6.94 -4.57
N LEU A 44 8.53 5.91 -3.81
CA LEU A 44 9.20 5.66 -2.55
C LEU A 44 9.89 4.32 -2.61
N THR A 45 10.89 4.14 -1.77
CA THR A 45 11.53 2.83 -1.69
C THR A 45 10.64 1.90 -0.89
N THR A 46 10.87 0.61 -1.04
CA THR A 46 10.08 -0.35 -0.27
C THR A 46 10.35 -0.18 1.21
N GLU A 47 11.58 0.17 1.57
CA GLU A 47 11.89 0.39 2.97
C GLU A 47 11.11 1.55 3.54
N GLU A 48 10.96 2.60 2.75
CA GLU A 48 10.20 3.75 3.21
C GLU A 48 8.74 3.39 3.42
N LEU A 49 8.19 2.57 2.55
CA LEU A 49 6.82 2.15 2.70
C LEU A 49 6.63 1.32 3.97
N LEU A 50 7.58 0.42 4.22
CA LEU A 50 7.49 -0.41 5.41
C LEU A 50 7.59 0.45 6.67
N THR A 51 8.44 1.46 6.62
CA THR A 51 8.58 2.37 7.74
C THR A 51 7.30 3.14 8.01
N ARG A 52 6.53 3.39 6.96
CA ARG A 52 5.30 4.15 7.10
C ARG A 52 4.11 3.28 7.47
N GLY A 53 4.34 1.99 7.70
CA GLY A 53 3.27 1.13 8.16
C GLY A 53 2.61 0.31 7.07
N PHE A 54 3.30 0.08 5.99
CA PHE A 54 2.72 -0.67 4.88
C PHE A 54 2.25 -2.04 5.32
N ARG A 55 3.03 -2.72 6.15
CA ARG A 55 2.67 -4.06 6.58
C ARG A 55 1.36 -4.05 7.36
N LYS A 56 1.21 -3.09 8.24
CA LYS A 56 0.00 -3.00 9.02
C LYS A 56 -1.19 -2.67 8.14
N ALA A 57 -1.00 -1.76 7.19
CA ALA A 57 -2.07 -1.39 6.28
C ALA A 57 -2.49 -2.58 5.43
N TYR A 58 -1.52 -3.36 4.98
CA TYR A 58 -1.80 -4.52 4.17
C TYR A 58 -2.63 -5.52 4.96
N ARG A 59 -2.25 -5.78 6.21
CA ARG A 59 -2.99 -6.72 7.03
C ARG A 59 -4.42 -6.27 7.25
N GLN A 60 -4.60 -5.00 7.55
CA GLN A 60 -5.93 -4.50 7.79
C GLN A 60 -6.79 -4.56 6.54
N ALA A 61 -6.20 -4.29 5.39
CA ALA A 61 -6.94 -4.33 4.15
C ALA A 61 -7.38 -5.76 3.83
N ILE A 62 -6.50 -6.71 4.06
CA ILE A 62 -6.83 -8.10 3.79
C ILE A 62 -7.88 -8.61 4.77
N GLU A 63 -7.73 -8.28 6.03
CA GLU A 63 -8.65 -8.77 7.05
C GLU A 63 -10.00 -8.08 6.97
N GLY A 64 -10.02 -6.89 6.43
CA GLY A 64 -11.27 -6.17 6.33
C GLY A 64 -12.15 -6.59 5.18
N VAL A 65 -11.63 -7.46 4.34
CA VAL A 65 -12.40 -7.91 3.15
C VAL A 65 -13.40 -9.02 3.45
#